data_172c325f672c6c0c54e36819542d9cd9
#
_entry.id   172c325f672c6c0c54e36819542d9cd9
#
_cell.length_a   1.000
_cell.length_b   1.000
_cell.length_c   1.000
_cell.angle_alpha   90.00
_cell.angle_beta   90.00
_cell.angle_gamma   90.00
#
_symmetry.space_group_name_H-M   'P 1'
#
loop_
_entity.id
_entity.type
_entity.pdbx_description
1 polymer ?
#
loop_
_entity_poly.entity_id
_entity_poly.type
_entity_poly.pdbx_seq_one_letter_code
_entity_poly.pdbx_strand_id
1 'polypeptide(L)'
;MDKDILLEANINEATEVDIMTNSDNTNIFLASLILHYYRVPLVIVRLQDEKKSRLLKDKRVRIISPALLSINTYHQVIDTYKKNKEGK
;
A
#
# COMPACT_ATOMS: atom_id res chain seq x y z
N MET A 1 12.49 10.89 -2.11
CA MET A 1 12.34 9.63 -1.35
C MET A 1 13.37 8.64 -1.79
N ASP A 2 14.01 8.05 -0.90
CA ASP A 2 15.06 7.15 -1.27
C ASP A 2 14.94 5.79 -0.57
N LYS A 3 15.76 4.89 -1.02
CA LYS A 3 15.74 3.51 -0.60
C LYS A 3 16.17 3.34 0.85
N ASP A 4 17.00 4.24 1.34
CA ASP A 4 17.51 4.12 2.70
C ASP A 4 16.41 4.27 3.73
N ILE A 5 15.44 5.14 3.45
CA ILE A 5 14.31 5.31 4.37
C ILE A 5 13.52 4.02 4.48
N LEU A 6 13.33 3.32 3.37
CA LEU A 6 12.63 2.04 3.39
C LEU A 6 13.37 0.99 4.20
N LEU A 7 14.69 0.95 4.07
CA LEU A 7 15.50 0.00 4.82
C LEU A 7 15.45 0.28 6.31
N GLU A 8 15.47 1.56 6.69
CA GLU A 8 15.40 1.93 8.09
C GLU A 8 14.07 1.55 8.73
N ALA A 9 13.02 1.44 7.91
CA ALA A 9 11.71 1.07 8.42
C ALA A 9 11.54 -0.44 8.56
N ASN A 10 12.58 -1.22 8.33
CA ASN A 10 12.53 -2.68 8.45
C ASN A 10 11.42 -3.29 7.59
N ILE A 11 11.39 -2.90 6.35
CA ILE A 11 10.34 -3.32 5.42
C ILE A 11 10.25 -4.84 5.32
N ASN A 12 11.37 -5.53 5.42
CA ASN A 12 11.38 -6.98 5.28
C ASN A 12 10.53 -7.70 6.32
N GLU A 13 10.34 -7.08 7.47
CA GLU A 13 9.58 -7.69 8.57
C GLU A 13 8.16 -7.15 8.64
N ALA A 14 7.80 -6.21 7.78
CA ALA A 14 6.48 -5.61 7.82
C ALA A 14 5.44 -6.59 7.28
N THR A 15 4.26 -6.57 7.89
CA THR A 15 3.11 -7.34 7.39
C THR A 15 2.26 -6.47 6.48
N GLU A 16 2.41 -5.17 6.58
CA GLU A 16 1.63 -4.21 5.81
C GLU A 16 2.45 -2.94 5.62
N VAL A 17 2.41 -2.40 4.42
CA VAL A 17 3.04 -1.11 4.12
C VAL A 17 2.00 -0.22 3.46
N ASP A 18 1.83 0.98 4.00
CA ASP A 18 0.89 1.96 3.49
C ASP A 18 1.67 3.08 2.79
N ILE A 19 1.33 3.35 1.55
CA ILE A 19 2.01 4.36 0.75
C ILE A 19 0.99 5.45 0.42
N MET A 20 1.10 6.57 1.10
CA MET A 20 0.05 7.59 1.13
C MET A 20 0.55 9.00 0.83
N THR A 21 1.56 9.15 -0.01
CA THR A 21 2.01 10.50 -0.36
C THR A 21 0.98 11.18 -1.27
N ASN A 22 1.20 12.46 -1.54
CA ASN A 22 0.31 13.21 -2.41
C ASN A 22 0.62 13.02 -3.90
N SER A 23 1.64 12.26 -4.22
CA SER A 23 2.06 12.05 -5.60
C SER A 23 1.81 10.63 -6.02
N ASP A 24 0.95 10.44 -7.03
CA ASP A 24 0.69 9.11 -7.57
C ASP A 24 1.96 8.47 -8.09
N ASN A 25 2.79 9.24 -8.79
CA ASN A 25 4.01 8.69 -9.35
C ASN A 25 4.96 8.20 -8.26
N THR A 26 5.08 8.95 -7.17
CA THR A 26 5.89 8.53 -6.04
C THR A 26 5.32 7.26 -5.43
N ASN A 27 4.00 7.21 -5.25
CA ASN A 27 3.35 6.06 -4.65
C ASN A 27 3.54 4.81 -5.49
N ILE A 28 3.43 4.94 -6.80
CA ILE A 28 3.64 3.82 -7.70
C ILE A 28 5.09 3.36 -7.67
N PHE A 29 6.01 4.30 -7.67
CA PHE A 29 7.43 3.97 -7.62
C PHE A 29 7.77 3.21 -6.34
N LEU A 30 7.31 3.71 -5.19
CA LEU A 30 7.58 3.07 -3.92
C LEU A 30 6.95 1.69 -3.85
N ALA A 31 5.70 1.58 -4.30
CA ALA A 31 5.03 0.28 -4.32
C ALA A 31 5.79 -0.70 -5.19
N SER A 32 6.25 -0.26 -6.35
CA SER A 32 6.99 -1.13 -7.26
C SER A 32 8.28 -1.62 -6.63
N LEU A 33 8.99 -0.75 -5.91
CA LEU A 33 10.19 -1.13 -5.20
C LEU A 33 9.88 -2.20 -4.16
N ILE A 34 8.85 -1.97 -3.36
CA ILE A 34 8.51 -2.89 -2.29
C ILE A 34 8.07 -4.23 -2.86
N LEU A 35 7.27 -4.21 -3.89
CA LEU A 35 6.79 -5.45 -4.50
C LEU A 35 7.93 -6.25 -5.13
N HIS A 36 8.95 -5.55 -5.61
CA HIS A 36 10.06 -6.20 -6.30
C HIS A 36 11.10 -6.76 -5.33
N TYR A 37 11.40 -6.01 -4.27
CA TYR A 37 12.53 -6.34 -3.40
C TYR A 37 12.13 -6.94 -2.06
N TYR A 38 10.88 -6.87 -1.67
CA TYR A 38 10.45 -7.28 -0.34
C TYR A 38 9.25 -8.20 -0.42
N ARG A 39 9.06 -8.99 0.63
CA ARG A 39 7.95 -9.95 0.69
C ARG A 39 6.86 -9.50 1.63
N VAL A 40 6.44 -8.26 1.51
CA VAL A 40 5.36 -7.72 2.31
C VAL A 40 4.04 -8.27 1.78
N PRO A 41 3.23 -8.91 2.64
CA PRO A 41 1.99 -9.55 2.15
C PRO A 41 0.89 -8.56 1.78
N LEU A 42 0.94 -7.32 2.29
CA LEU A 42 -0.08 -6.33 1.96
C LEU A 42 0.56 -4.97 1.74
N VAL A 43 0.31 -4.40 0.56
CA VAL A 43 0.81 -3.07 0.21
C VAL A 43 -0.40 -2.24 -0.18
N ILE A 44 -0.66 -1.19 0.60
CA ILE A 44 -1.80 -0.29 0.37
C ILE A 44 -1.27 0.97 -0.26
N VAL A 45 -1.82 1.34 -1.40
CA VAL A 45 -1.31 2.45 -2.21
C VAL A 45 -2.42 3.45 -2.48
N ARG A 46 -2.17 4.70 -2.14
CA ARG A 46 -3.11 5.78 -2.44
C ARG A 46 -2.85 6.30 -3.84
N LEU A 47 -3.91 6.39 -4.63
CA LEU A 47 -3.83 6.97 -5.98
C LEU A 47 -4.97 7.96 -6.17
N GLN A 48 -4.64 9.17 -6.58
CA GLN A 48 -5.65 10.16 -6.97
C GLN A 48 -6.34 9.73 -8.25
N ASP A 49 -5.57 9.24 -9.20
CA ASP A 49 -6.09 8.75 -10.47
C ASP A 49 -6.14 7.23 -10.40
N GLU A 50 -7.33 6.68 -10.15
CA GLU A 50 -7.47 5.25 -9.98
C GLU A 50 -7.14 4.46 -11.25
N LYS A 51 -7.14 5.12 -12.41
CA LYS A 51 -6.77 4.45 -13.65
C LYS A 51 -5.34 3.98 -13.63
N LYS A 52 -4.50 4.62 -12.83
CA LYS A 52 -3.10 4.25 -12.72
C LYS A 52 -2.90 2.94 -11.96
N SER A 53 -3.96 2.41 -11.34
CA SER A 53 -3.86 1.16 -10.60
C SER A 53 -3.40 0.01 -11.48
N ARG A 54 -3.64 0.10 -12.78
CA ARG A 54 -3.21 -0.95 -13.71
C ARG A 54 -1.69 -1.09 -13.79
N LEU A 55 -0.96 -0.10 -13.26
CA LEU A 55 0.49 -0.17 -13.21
C LEU A 55 0.99 -1.03 -12.05
N LEU A 56 0.10 -1.43 -11.14
CA LEU A 56 0.46 -2.19 -9.95
C LEU A 56 -0.40 -3.45 -9.88
N LYS A 57 -0.22 -4.35 -10.83
CA LYS A 57 -1.01 -5.59 -10.87
C LYS A 57 -0.30 -6.66 -10.08
N ASP A 58 -0.59 -6.69 -8.79
CA ASP A 58 -0.04 -7.67 -7.88
C ASP A 58 -1.10 -7.94 -6.83
N LYS A 59 -1.30 -9.22 -6.51
CA LYS A 59 -2.36 -9.58 -5.57
C LYS A 59 -2.11 -9.08 -4.15
N ARG A 60 -0.91 -8.62 -3.85
CA ARG A 60 -0.59 -8.03 -2.55
C ARG A 60 -1.04 -6.59 -2.46
N VAL A 61 -1.37 -5.96 -3.58
CA VAL A 61 -1.68 -4.53 -3.62
C VAL A 61 -3.17 -4.29 -3.40
N ARG A 62 -3.48 -3.26 -2.61
CA ARG A 62 -4.83 -2.72 -2.47
C ARG A 62 -4.76 -1.23 -2.76
N ILE A 63 -5.59 -0.77 -3.67
CA ILE A 63 -5.60 0.62 -4.07
C ILE A 63 -6.68 1.37 -3.31
N ILE A 64 -6.32 2.54 -2.78
CA ILE A 64 -7.27 3.43 -2.14
C ILE A 64 -7.29 4.72 -2.94
N SER A 65 -8.48 5.09 -3.43
CA SER A 65 -8.66 6.33 -4.15
C SER A 65 -9.52 7.27 -3.30
N PRO A 66 -9.02 8.46 -2.97
CA PRO A 66 -9.83 9.41 -2.19
C PRO A 66 -11.13 9.78 -2.87
N ALA A 67 -11.21 9.64 -4.19
CA ALA A 67 -12.43 9.93 -4.92
C ALA A 67 -13.52 8.88 -4.67
N LEU A 68 -13.12 7.67 -4.28
CA LEU A 68 -14.06 6.57 -4.11
C LEU A 68 -14.28 6.20 -2.64
N LEU A 69 -13.31 6.48 -1.77
CA LEU A 69 -13.36 6.03 -0.39
C LEU A 69 -13.28 7.21 0.57
N SER A 70 -14.18 7.22 1.54
CA SER A 70 -14.07 8.15 2.65
C SER A 70 -13.01 7.64 3.63
N ILE A 71 -12.64 8.49 4.57
CA ILE A 71 -11.70 8.08 5.62
C ILE A 71 -12.26 6.90 6.40
N ASN A 72 -13.56 6.93 6.70
CA ASN A 72 -14.19 5.83 7.43
C ASN A 72 -14.10 4.53 6.64
N THR A 73 -14.32 4.60 5.35
CA THR A 73 -14.21 3.40 4.51
C THR A 73 -12.80 2.86 4.50
N TYR A 74 -11.81 3.75 4.46
CA TYR A 74 -10.42 3.33 4.53
C TYR A 74 -10.14 2.58 5.83
N HIS A 75 -10.59 3.12 6.95
CA HIS A 75 -10.38 2.47 8.25
C HIS A 75 -11.07 1.11 8.29
N GLN A 76 -12.25 0.99 7.71
CA GLN A 76 -12.93 -0.29 7.66
C GLN A 76 -12.16 -1.33 6.89
N VAL A 77 -11.55 -0.94 5.77
CA VAL A 77 -10.76 -1.87 4.98
C VAL A 77 -9.58 -2.39 5.79
N ILE A 78 -8.85 -1.49 6.43
CA ILE A 78 -7.70 -1.85 7.23
C ILE A 78 -8.12 -2.74 8.41
N ASP A 79 -9.15 -2.33 9.11
CA ASP A 79 -9.61 -3.07 10.29
C ASP A 79 -10.08 -4.47 9.90
N THR A 80 -10.80 -4.58 8.79
CA THR A 80 -11.27 -5.87 8.32
C THR A 80 -10.11 -6.80 8.01
N TYR A 81 -9.09 -6.29 7.35
CA TYR A 81 -7.93 -7.08 7.03
C TYR A 81 -7.25 -7.58 8.30
N LYS A 82 -7.02 -6.68 9.25
CA LYS A 82 -6.34 -7.04 10.50
C LYS A 82 -7.15 -8.04 11.30
N LYS A 83 -8.47 -7.86 11.33
CA LYS A 83 -9.34 -8.76 12.07
C LYS A 83 -9.32 -10.16 11.48
N ASN A 84 -9.36 -10.27 10.16
CA ASN A 84 -9.31 -11.57 9.52
C ASN A 84 -7.99 -12.26 9.78
N LYS A 85 -6.92 -11.50 9.81
CA LYS A 85 -5.60 -12.06 10.04
C LYS A 85 -5.44 -12.54 11.49
N GLU A 86 -6.00 -11.77 12.42
CA GLU A 86 -5.90 -12.10 13.85
C GLU A 86 -6.89 -13.17 14.26
N GLY A 87 -7.97 -13.31 13.54
CA GLY A 87 -9.03 -14.23 13.87
C GLY A 87 -8.73 -15.68 13.56
N LYS A 88 -7.54 -15.95 13.19
CA LYS A 88 -7.12 -17.32 12.90
C LYS A 88 -6.78 -18.15 14.14
#